data_e6301096879c7bb63e276cb9ae9c191a
#
_entry.id   e6301096879c7bb63e276cb9ae9c191a
#
_cell.length_a   1.000
_cell.length_b   1.000
_cell.length_c   1.000
_cell.angle_alpha   90.00
_cell.angle_beta   90.00
_cell.angle_gamma   90.00
#
_symmetry.space_group_name_H-M   'P 1'
#
loop_
_entity.id
_entity.type
_entity.pdbx_description
1 polymer ?
#
loop_
_entity_poly.entity_id
_entity_poly.type
_entity_poly.pdbx_seq_one_letter_code
_entity_poly.pdbx_strand_id
1 'polypeptide(L)'
;MAMQERIGTPVDGFWGPQSIAACQRHLYGIIRQVKPWPRPDAASLEKFYGEPGDESQLVSLMVPTLGVEYDGKPVKSIRCHHRVAEPLQRVLTELAAGPHAGLLKRYAGCYNLRKKRGGNSYSLHAYGAAIDLDPESNAFHDSWPMQSTMPLEVMETFAKEGFKSGGSSWGFDSMHYEATN
;
A
#
# COMPACT_ATOMS: atom_id res chain seq x y z
N MET A 1 -8.67 -4.40 20.39
CA MET A 1 -9.22 -5.75 20.75
C MET A 1 -9.75 -6.48 19.52
N ALA A 2 -10.68 -5.93 18.75
CA ALA A 2 -11.18 -6.60 17.51
C ALA A 2 -10.09 -7.03 16.51
N MET A 3 -9.02 -6.24 16.38
CA MET A 3 -7.89 -6.55 15.49
C MET A 3 -7.10 -7.78 15.97
N GLN A 4 -6.83 -7.90 17.28
CA GLN A 4 -6.12 -9.05 17.84
C GLN A 4 -6.92 -10.36 17.65
N GLU A 5 -8.23 -10.32 17.85
CA GLU A 5 -9.14 -11.44 17.58
C GLU A 5 -9.06 -11.87 16.11
N ARG A 6 -9.11 -10.91 15.19
CA ARG A 6 -9.06 -11.15 13.73
C ARG A 6 -7.77 -11.83 13.27
N ILE A 7 -6.64 -11.47 13.88
CA ILE A 7 -5.33 -12.07 13.54
C ILE A 7 -4.97 -13.30 14.39
N GLY A 8 -5.88 -13.76 15.26
CA GLY A 8 -5.71 -14.98 16.05
C GLY A 8 -4.62 -14.87 17.14
N THR A 9 -4.53 -13.74 17.84
CA THR A 9 -3.61 -13.51 18.96
C THR A 9 -4.39 -13.19 20.24
N PRO A 10 -3.80 -13.34 21.46
CA PRO A 10 -4.49 -12.97 22.70
C PRO A 10 -5.06 -11.56 22.66
N VAL A 11 -6.32 -11.41 23.11
CA VAL A 11 -7.05 -10.13 23.10
C VAL A 11 -6.81 -9.43 24.43
N ASP A 12 -5.58 -8.99 24.64
CA ASP A 12 -5.12 -8.34 25.89
C ASP A 12 -4.98 -6.81 25.78
N GLY A 13 -5.20 -6.26 24.57
CA GLY A 13 -5.05 -4.83 24.28
C GLY A 13 -3.60 -4.37 24.13
N PHE A 14 -2.63 -5.28 24.26
CA PHE A 14 -1.20 -4.98 24.11
C PHE A 14 -0.69 -5.34 22.70
N TRP A 15 -0.28 -4.33 21.93
CA TRP A 15 0.28 -4.52 20.59
C TRP A 15 1.80 -4.72 20.67
N GLY A 16 2.22 -5.92 21.09
CA GLY A 16 3.62 -6.31 21.23
C GLY A 16 4.12 -7.23 20.11
N PRO A 17 5.33 -7.81 20.26
CA PRO A 17 5.95 -8.66 19.25
C PRO A 17 5.05 -9.83 18.79
N GLN A 18 4.24 -10.37 19.67
CA GLN A 18 3.32 -11.46 19.36
C GLN A 18 2.20 -11.03 18.42
N SER A 19 1.58 -9.86 18.67
CA SER A 19 0.55 -9.29 17.80
C SER A 19 1.13 -8.86 16.45
N ILE A 20 2.32 -8.26 16.43
CA ILE A 20 3.05 -7.90 15.21
C ILE A 20 3.29 -9.14 14.35
N ALA A 21 3.86 -10.19 14.92
CA ALA A 21 4.14 -11.43 14.19
C ALA A 21 2.86 -12.13 13.70
N ALA A 22 1.79 -12.09 14.48
CA ALA A 22 0.49 -12.65 14.08
C ALA A 22 -0.11 -11.85 12.90
N CYS A 23 -0.07 -10.52 12.95
CA CYS A 23 -0.53 -9.64 11.87
C CYS A 23 0.26 -9.89 10.57
N GLN A 24 1.58 -9.97 10.66
CA GLN A 24 2.43 -10.29 9.52
C GLN A 24 2.08 -11.65 8.93
N ARG A 25 1.94 -12.70 9.73
CA ARG A 25 1.53 -14.03 9.24
C ARG A 25 0.16 -14.01 8.57
N HIS A 26 -0.79 -13.25 9.14
CA HIS A 26 -2.13 -13.11 8.59
C HIS A 26 -2.10 -12.49 7.19
N LEU A 27 -1.47 -11.33 7.04
CA LEU A 27 -1.38 -10.64 5.74
C LEU A 27 -0.52 -11.40 4.72
N TYR A 28 0.61 -11.98 5.13
CA TYR A 28 1.40 -12.85 4.25
C TYR A 28 0.63 -14.09 3.80
N GLY A 29 -0.24 -14.63 4.66
CA GLY A 29 -1.14 -15.72 4.28
C GLY A 29 -2.06 -15.35 3.13
N ILE A 30 -2.53 -14.11 3.08
CA ILE A 30 -3.34 -13.57 1.99
C ILE A 30 -2.48 -13.34 0.74
N ILE A 31 -1.35 -12.64 0.86
CA ILE A 31 -0.44 -12.29 -0.25
C ILE A 31 0.04 -13.54 -1.00
N ARG A 32 0.35 -14.63 -0.29
CA ARG A 32 0.85 -15.88 -0.91
C ARG A 32 -0.13 -16.56 -1.86
N GLN A 33 -1.39 -16.18 -1.86
CA GLN A 33 -2.42 -16.72 -2.75
C GLN A 33 -2.43 -16.03 -4.12
N VAL A 34 -1.67 -14.97 -4.28
CA VAL A 34 -1.57 -14.21 -5.53
C VAL A 34 -0.20 -14.37 -6.19
N LYS A 35 -0.13 -13.99 -7.46
CA LYS A 35 1.11 -14.03 -8.24
C LYS A 35 2.16 -13.14 -7.57
N PRO A 36 3.38 -13.64 -7.30
CA PRO A 36 4.38 -12.88 -6.57
C PRO A 36 4.89 -11.68 -7.36
N TRP A 37 4.97 -10.55 -6.68
CA TRP A 37 5.69 -9.37 -7.12
C TRP A 37 7.22 -9.58 -7.01
N PRO A 38 8.07 -8.72 -7.59
CA PRO A 38 9.51 -8.83 -7.49
C PRO A 38 10.00 -8.60 -6.06
N ARG A 39 11.19 -9.09 -5.73
CA ARG A 39 11.87 -8.74 -4.49
C ARG A 39 12.22 -7.24 -4.46
N PRO A 40 12.30 -6.61 -3.26
CA PRO A 40 12.54 -5.17 -3.12
C PRO A 40 14.01 -4.75 -3.31
N ASP A 41 14.82 -5.57 -3.99
CA ASP A 41 16.19 -5.22 -4.39
C ASP A 41 16.20 -4.59 -5.80
N ALA A 42 17.17 -3.69 -6.05
CA ALA A 42 17.24 -2.91 -7.27
C ALA A 42 17.21 -3.79 -8.55
N ALA A 43 18.02 -4.86 -8.59
CA ALA A 43 18.11 -5.74 -9.76
C ALA A 43 16.79 -6.46 -10.06
N SER A 44 16.08 -6.92 -9.03
CA SER A 44 14.76 -7.56 -9.18
C SER A 44 13.70 -6.56 -9.64
N LEU A 45 13.73 -5.33 -9.10
CA LEU A 45 12.81 -4.26 -9.48
C LEU A 45 13.02 -3.81 -10.92
N GLU A 46 14.26 -3.51 -11.32
CA GLU A 46 14.62 -3.11 -12.67
C GLU A 46 14.29 -4.20 -13.71
N LYS A 47 14.58 -5.45 -13.40
CA LYS A 47 14.21 -6.58 -14.25
C LYS A 47 12.70 -6.69 -14.47
N PHE A 48 11.90 -6.34 -13.46
CA PHE A 48 10.44 -6.53 -13.49
C PHE A 48 9.70 -5.27 -13.94
N TYR A 49 10.11 -4.09 -13.46
CA TYR A 49 9.45 -2.81 -13.73
C TYR A 49 10.18 -1.93 -14.76
N GLY A 50 11.40 -2.25 -15.15
CA GLY A 50 12.27 -1.37 -15.94
C GLY A 50 13.06 -0.41 -15.05
N GLU A 51 13.73 0.56 -15.67
CA GLU A 51 14.51 1.57 -14.97
C GLU A 51 13.60 2.50 -14.12
N PRO A 52 14.06 2.96 -12.95
CA PRO A 52 13.29 3.94 -12.18
C PRO A 52 13.15 5.24 -12.99
N GLY A 53 11.91 5.71 -13.11
CA GLY A 53 11.60 6.89 -13.92
C GLY A 53 11.33 6.62 -15.40
N ASP A 54 11.32 5.35 -15.83
CA ASP A 54 10.92 4.99 -17.20
C ASP A 54 9.40 5.20 -17.38
N GLU A 55 9.04 6.39 -17.86
CA GLU A 55 7.65 6.76 -18.06
C GLU A 55 6.95 5.97 -19.19
N SER A 56 7.70 5.27 -20.05
CA SER A 56 7.14 4.39 -21.08
C SER A 56 6.41 3.18 -20.49
N GLN A 57 6.74 2.80 -19.27
CA GLN A 57 6.08 1.70 -18.52
C GLN A 57 4.81 2.16 -17.81
N LEU A 58 4.53 3.47 -17.76
CA LEU A 58 3.39 4.02 -17.04
C LEU A 58 2.15 4.09 -17.90
N VAL A 59 1.01 3.85 -17.25
CA VAL A 59 -0.32 4.03 -17.83
C VAL A 59 -1.16 4.98 -16.97
N SER A 60 -2.20 5.56 -17.55
CA SER A 60 -3.21 6.34 -16.84
C SER A 60 -4.36 5.42 -16.43
N LEU A 61 -4.37 4.98 -15.19
CA LEU A 61 -5.46 4.21 -14.61
C LEU A 61 -6.66 5.13 -14.35
N MET A 62 -7.74 4.95 -15.07
CA MET A 62 -8.93 5.81 -14.97
C MET A 62 -9.74 5.50 -13.71
N VAL A 63 -10.01 6.55 -12.89
CA VAL A 63 -10.72 6.44 -11.60
C VAL A 63 -11.83 7.49 -11.41
N PRO A 64 -12.52 7.94 -12.47
CA PRO A 64 -13.41 9.11 -12.39
C PRO A 64 -14.62 8.92 -11.48
N THR A 65 -15.02 7.66 -11.23
CA THR A 65 -16.23 7.30 -10.46
C THR A 65 -15.90 6.75 -9.07
N LEU A 66 -14.62 6.64 -8.69
CA LEU A 66 -14.19 6.01 -7.44
C LEU A 66 -14.07 7.00 -6.27
N GLY A 67 -14.31 8.29 -6.49
CA GLY A 67 -14.22 9.30 -5.44
C GLY A 67 -12.80 9.58 -4.97
N VAL A 68 -11.79 9.34 -5.82
CA VAL A 68 -10.39 9.64 -5.52
C VAL A 68 -10.17 11.14 -5.59
N GLU A 69 -9.57 11.69 -4.52
CA GLU A 69 -9.21 13.10 -4.45
C GLU A 69 -7.74 13.27 -4.06
N TYR A 70 -7.07 14.27 -4.64
CA TYR A 70 -5.75 14.72 -4.26
C TYR A 70 -5.82 16.18 -3.85
N ASP A 71 -5.43 16.49 -2.62
CA ASP A 71 -5.53 17.85 -2.05
C ASP A 71 -6.95 18.45 -2.24
N GLY A 72 -7.98 17.66 -1.91
CA GLY A 72 -9.39 18.03 -2.01
C GLY A 72 -9.92 18.20 -3.44
N LYS A 73 -9.16 17.82 -4.45
CA LYS A 73 -9.56 17.92 -5.88
C LYS A 73 -9.78 16.54 -6.48
N PRO A 74 -10.90 16.32 -7.21
CA PRO A 74 -11.16 15.06 -7.86
C PRO A 74 -10.06 14.64 -8.84
N VAL A 75 -9.61 13.39 -8.75
CA VAL A 75 -8.63 12.79 -9.64
C VAL A 75 -9.33 11.94 -10.69
N LYS A 76 -9.06 12.19 -11.96
CA LYS A 76 -9.65 11.43 -13.08
C LYS A 76 -8.84 10.17 -13.40
N SER A 77 -7.53 10.22 -13.19
CA SER A 77 -6.63 9.09 -13.44
C SER A 77 -5.45 9.09 -12.50
N ILE A 78 -4.93 7.90 -12.21
CA ILE A 78 -3.70 7.68 -11.44
C ILE A 78 -2.63 7.19 -12.41
N ARG A 79 -1.45 7.83 -12.40
CA ARG A 79 -0.29 7.37 -13.16
C ARG A 79 0.37 6.23 -12.38
N CYS A 80 0.37 5.03 -12.94
CA CYS A 80 0.99 3.85 -12.32
C CYS A 80 1.64 2.98 -13.39
N HIS A 81 2.48 2.03 -12.96
CA HIS A 81 3.08 1.05 -13.86
C HIS A 81 2.00 0.14 -14.46
N HIS A 82 2.12 -0.22 -15.76
CA HIS A 82 1.10 -1.04 -16.45
C HIS A 82 0.85 -2.40 -15.76
N ARG A 83 1.87 -3.01 -15.13
CA ARG A 83 1.75 -4.30 -14.43
C ARG A 83 0.91 -4.23 -13.15
N VAL A 84 0.86 -3.06 -12.49
CA VAL A 84 0.08 -2.88 -11.26
C VAL A 84 -1.30 -2.27 -11.51
N ALA A 85 -1.57 -1.78 -12.72
CA ALA A 85 -2.80 -1.03 -13.03
C ALA A 85 -4.07 -1.85 -12.74
N GLU A 86 -4.15 -3.08 -13.21
CA GLU A 86 -5.32 -3.92 -13.02
C GLU A 86 -5.51 -4.37 -11.55
N PRO A 87 -4.48 -4.88 -10.83
CA PRO A 87 -4.59 -5.13 -9.39
C PRO A 87 -4.98 -3.88 -8.60
N LEU A 88 -4.36 -2.74 -8.90
CA LEU A 88 -4.67 -1.49 -8.22
C LEU A 88 -6.12 -1.04 -8.49
N GLN A 89 -6.63 -1.21 -9.71
CA GLN A 89 -8.03 -0.92 -10.04
C GLN A 89 -8.98 -1.74 -9.16
N ARG A 90 -8.70 -3.04 -8.96
CA ARG A 90 -9.54 -3.91 -8.11
C ARG A 90 -9.53 -3.44 -6.66
N VAL A 91 -8.36 -3.11 -6.10
CA VAL A 91 -8.24 -2.53 -4.75
C VAL A 91 -9.06 -1.26 -4.61
N LEU A 92 -8.87 -0.29 -5.51
CA LEU A 92 -9.56 0.99 -5.43
C LEU A 92 -11.08 0.84 -5.59
N THR A 93 -11.53 -0.09 -6.43
CA THR A 93 -12.95 -0.40 -6.61
C THR A 93 -13.55 -1.03 -5.35
N GLU A 94 -12.85 -1.99 -4.71
CA GLU A 94 -13.29 -2.60 -3.45
C GLU A 94 -13.36 -1.55 -2.33
N LEU A 95 -12.35 -0.69 -2.21
CA LEU A 95 -12.35 0.39 -1.22
C LEU A 95 -13.48 1.39 -1.45
N ALA A 96 -13.72 1.79 -2.71
CA ALA A 96 -14.80 2.73 -3.05
C ALA A 96 -16.20 2.19 -2.71
N ALA A 97 -16.39 0.88 -2.80
CA ALA A 97 -17.65 0.21 -2.47
C ALA A 97 -17.80 -0.11 -0.97
N GLY A 98 -16.72 0.02 -0.18
CA GLY A 98 -16.65 -0.40 1.21
C GLY A 98 -16.77 0.73 2.23
N PRO A 99 -16.69 0.40 3.53
CA PRO A 99 -16.79 1.38 4.62
C PRO A 99 -15.60 2.35 4.68
N HIS A 100 -14.51 2.04 4.00
CA HIS A 100 -13.28 2.83 4.00
C HIS A 100 -13.12 3.74 2.76
N ALA A 101 -14.18 3.96 1.99
CA ALA A 101 -14.16 4.81 0.78
C ALA A 101 -13.63 6.23 1.06
N GLY A 102 -13.82 6.75 2.28
CA GLY A 102 -13.28 8.05 2.69
C GLY A 102 -11.77 8.20 2.58
N LEU A 103 -11.00 7.09 2.64
CA LEU A 103 -9.54 7.12 2.48
C LEU A 103 -9.12 7.54 1.06
N LEU A 104 -9.95 7.25 0.05
CA LEU A 104 -9.68 7.63 -1.34
C LEU A 104 -9.70 9.14 -1.54
N LYS A 105 -10.40 9.91 -0.70
CA LYS A 105 -10.39 11.38 -0.70
C LYS A 105 -9.08 11.98 -0.18
N ARG A 106 -8.21 11.14 0.37
CA ARG A 106 -6.89 11.51 0.90
C ARG A 106 -5.78 10.73 0.19
N TYR A 107 -5.96 10.50 -1.11
CA TYR A 107 -4.93 9.95 -1.97
C TYR A 107 -3.71 10.88 -2.01
N ALA A 108 -2.50 10.33 -1.83
CA ALA A 108 -1.27 11.12 -1.70
C ALA A 108 -0.21 10.83 -2.78
N GLY A 109 -0.55 10.00 -3.77
CA GLY A 109 0.31 9.79 -4.92
C GLY A 109 0.62 8.33 -5.22
N CYS A 110 0.99 8.06 -6.48
CA CYS A 110 1.46 6.76 -6.94
C CYS A 110 2.83 6.89 -7.62
N TYR A 111 2.92 7.53 -8.79
CA TYR A 111 4.21 7.76 -9.46
C TYR A 111 4.89 9.03 -8.97
N ASN A 112 6.14 8.89 -8.53
CA ASN A 112 7.02 9.99 -8.15
C ASN A 112 8.47 9.54 -8.24
N LEU A 113 9.24 10.09 -9.19
CA LEU A 113 10.66 9.78 -9.35
C LEU A 113 11.48 10.37 -8.20
N ARG A 114 11.68 9.56 -7.16
CA ARG A 114 12.44 9.94 -5.97
C ARG A 114 13.18 8.75 -5.36
N LYS A 115 14.25 9.03 -4.64
CA LYS A 115 14.91 8.05 -3.77
C LYS A 115 14.12 7.84 -2.48
N LYS A 116 14.35 6.73 -1.81
CA LYS A 116 13.85 6.48 -0.44
C LYS A 116 14.42 7.51 0.51
N ARG A 117 13.64 7.93 1.49
CA ARG A 117 14.10 8.86 2.54
C ARG A 117 15.26 8.22 3.32
N GLY A 118 16.37 8.96 3.45
CA GLY A 118 17.57 8.49 4.16
C GLY A 118 18.39 7.42 3.44
N GLY A 119 18.11 7.14 2.15
CA GLY A 119 18.80 6.11 1.38
C GLY A 119 19.19 6.52 -0.04
N ASN A 120 19.99 5.69 -0.69
CA ASN A 120 20.42 5.90 -2.08
C ASN A 120 19.61 5.13 -3.10
N SER A 121 18.82 4.12 -2.67
CA SER A 121 17.94 3.34 -3.54
C SER A 121 16.67 4.12 -3.92
N TYR A 122 16.11 3.83 -5.10
CA TYR A 122 14.85 4.41 -5.52
C TYR A 122 13.66 3.85 -4.73
N SER A 123 12.66 4.70 -4.50
CA SER A 123 11.37 4.31 -3.94
C SER A 123 10.56 3.52 -4.99
N LEU A 124 9.65 2.67 -4.56
CA LEU A 124 8.70 1.99 -5.46
C LEU A 124 7.79 2.98 -6.22
N HIS A 125 7.60 4.18 -5.67
CA HIS A 125 6.94 5.28 -6.40
C HIS A 125 7.69 5.68 -7.68
N ALA A 126 9.03 5.55 -7.70
CA ALA A 126 9.81 5.85 -8.90
C ALA A 126 9.55 4.89 -10.06
N TYR A 127 8.97 3.73 -9.79
CA TYR A 127 8.50 2.75 -10.78
C TYR A 127 6.99 2.84 -11.03
N GLY A 128 6.25 3.69 -10.30
CA GLY A 128 4.79 3.70 -10.33
C GLY A 128 4.17 2.44 -9.73
N ALA A 129 4.88 1.75 -8.83
CA ALA A 129 4.51 0.47 -8.22
C ALA A 129 4.17 0.58 -6.72
N ALA A 130 3.89 1.77 -6.24
CA ALA A 130 3.40 2.05 -4.89
C ALA A 130 2.30 3.11 -4.92
N ILE A 131 1.51 3.16 -3.85
CA ILE A 131 0.45 4.16 -3.64
C ILE A 131 0.41 4.55 -2.17
N ASP A 132 0.16 5.84 -1.90
CA ASP A 132 -0.02 6.38 -0.56
C ASP A 132 -1.47 6.87 -0.36
N LEU A 133 -2.06 6.52 0.79
CA LEU A 133 -3.40 6.92 1.20
C LEU A 133 -3.39 7.52 2.62
N ASP A 134 -4.09 8.64 2.81
CA ASP A 134 -4.32 9.29 4.11
C ASP A 134 -3.03 9.56 4.91
N PRO A 135 -2.10 10.38 4.37
CA PRO A 135 -0.84 10.70 5.04
C PRO A 135 -1.02 11.53 6.32
N GLU A 136 -2.14 12.23 6.46
CA GLU A 136 -2.42 13.07 7.63
C GLU A 136 -2.61 12.25 8.91
N SER A 137 -3.28 11.09 8.79
CA SER A 137 -3.55 10.20 9.93
C SER A 137 -2.57 9.01 9.99
N ASN A 138 -1.64 8.90 9.04
CA ASN A 138 -0.76 7.75 8.85
C ASN A 138 0.63 8.18 8.39
N ALA A 139 1.20 9.19 9.05
CA ALA A 139 2.47 9.78 8.64
C ALA A 139 3.64 8.78 8.63
N PHE A 140 4.66 9.06 7.84
CA PHE A 140 5.81 8.17 7.61
C PHE A 140 6.46 7.63 8.88
N HIS A 141 6.51 8.43 9.96
CA HIS A 141 7.17 8.03 11.22
C HIS A 141 6.20 7.48 12.27
N ASP A 142 4.89 7.51 12.00
CA ASP A 142 3.88 7.06 12.96
C ASP A 142 3.89 5.53 13.04
N SER A 143 4.05 5.03 14.27
CA SER A 143 3.99 3.60 14.51
C SER A 143 2.56 3.08 14.34
N TRP A 144 2.42 1.96 13.64
CA TRP A 144 1.14 1.29 13.47
C TRP A 144 1.00 0.09 14.42
N PRO A 145 -0.15 -0.10 15.07
CA PRO A 145 -1.37 0.70 15.05
C PRO A 145 -1.47 1.72 16.20
N MET A 146 -0.35 2.09 16.83
CA MET A 146 -0.35 2.89 18.07
C MET A 146 -0.57 4.40 17.82
N GLN A 147 -0.04 4.90 16.70
CA GLN A 147 -0.13 6.31 16.31
C GLN A 147 -0.91 6.50 15.00
N SER A 148 -0.76 5.56 14.08
CA SER A 148 -1.49 5.55 12.82
C SER A 148 -2.86 4.89 12.96
N THR A 149 -3.79 5.31 12.10
CA THR A 149 -5.20 4.89 12.13
C THR A 149 -5.59 3.97 10.97
N MET A 150 -4.65 3.56 10.11
CA MET A 150 -4.94 2.72 8.95
C MET A 150 -5.61 1.41 9.38
N PRO A 151 -6.85 1.13 8.90
CA PRO A 151 -7.55 -0.09 9.26
C PRO A 151 -6.88 -1.34 8.71
N LEU A 152 -6.88 -2.44 9.48
CA LEU A 152 -6.36 -3.73 9.02
C LEU A 152 -7.10 -4.22 7.77
N GLU A 153 -8.40 -3.97 7.67
CA GLU A 153 -9.25 -4.33 6.53
C GLU A 153 -8.76 -3.71 5.22
N VAL A 154 -8.23 -2.49 5.28
CA VAL A 154 -7.63 -1.82 4.12
C VAL A 154 -6.33 -2.53 3.72
N MET A 155 -5.49 -2.90 4.70
CA MET A 155 -4.28 -3.68 4.43
C MET A 155 -4.59 -5.04 3.83
N GLU A 156 -5.67 -5.70 4.30
CA GLU A 156 -6.16 -6.97 3.73
C GLU A 156 -6.65 -6.81 2.28
N THR A 157 -7.36 -5.70 1.98
CA THR A 157 -7.80 -5.41 0.61
C THR A 157 -6.61 -5.28 -0.33
N PHE A 158 -5.57 -4.56 0.08
CA PHE A 158 -4.32 -4.50 -0.69
C PHE A 158 -3.60 -5.85 -0.77
N ALA A 159 -3.55 -6.60 0.33
CA ALA A 159 -2.91 -7.92 0.38
C ALA A 159 -3.55 -8.96 -0.55
N LYS A 160 -4.87 -8.90 -0.79
CA LYS A 160 -5.58 -9.75 -1.77
C LYS A 160 -5.03 -9.59 -3.19
N GLU A 161 -4.49 -8.42 -3.51
CA GLU A 161 -3.86 -8.13 -4.79
C GLU A 161 -2.32 -8.20 -4.71
N GLY A 162 -1.79 -8.70 -3.59
CA GLY A 162 -0.37 -8.96 -3.37
C GLY A 162 0.44 -7.76 -2.88
N PHE A 163 -0.17 -6.59 -2.67
CA PHE A 163 0.56 -5.43 -2.15
C PHE A 163 0.91 -5.59 -0.68
N LYS A 164 2.11 -5.16 -0.31
CA LYS A 164 2.55 -5.02 1.08
C LYS A 164 2.17 -3.66 1.63
N SER A 165 1.77 -3.62 2.89
CA SER A 165 1.61 -2.39 3.66
C SER A 165 2.87 -2.08 4.47
N GLY A 166 3.30 -0.81 4.49
CA GLY A 166 4.38 -0.35 5.37
C GLY A 166 4.05 -0.59 6.83
N GLY A 167 2.85 -0.23 7.28
CA GLY A 167 2.40 -0.40 8.66
C GLY A 167 2.56 -1.81 9.21
N SER A 168 2.15 -2.82 8.45
CA SER A 168 2.27 -4.22 8.87
C SER A 168 3.68 -4.80 8.67
N SER A 169 4.39 -4.38 7.62
CA SER A 169 5.70 -4.95 7.27
C SER A 169 6.84 -4.35 8.09
N TRP A 170 6.79 -3.06 8.36
CA TRP A 170 7.87 -2.30 9.03
C TRP A 170 7.45 -1.74 10.39
N GLY A 171 6.14 -1.70 10.69
CA GLY A 171 5.59 -1.10 11.90
C GLY A 171 5.37 0.40 11.82
N PHE A 172 5.59 1.04 10.68
CA PHE A 172 5.40 2.47 10.40
C PHE A 172 5.07 2.68 8.92
N ASP A 173 4.82 3.93 8.48
CA ASP A 173 4.50 4.26 7.09
C ASP A 173 3.23 3.54 6.59
N SER A 174 2.19 3.57 7.41
CA SER A 174 0.98 2.79 7.15
C SER A 174 0.11 3.36 6.03
N MET A 175 0.39 4.59 5.55
CA MET A 175 -0.19 5.13 4.32
C MET A 175 0.31 4.40 3.07
N HIS A 176 1.49 3.77 3.12
CA HIS A 176 2.23 3.24 1.98
C HIS A 176 1.88 1.78 1.68
N TYR A 177 1.58 1.52 0.41
CA TYR A 177 1.35 0.18 -0.15
C TYR A 177 2.22 -0.01 -1.38
N GLU A 178 2.96 -1.13 -1.44
CA GLU A 178 3.88 -1.40 -2.54
C GLU A 178 3.74 -2.80 -3.13
N ALA A 179 3.91 -2.91 -4.44
CA ALA A 179 3.88 -4.17 -5.18
C ALA A 179 5.26 -4.85 -5.17
N THR A 180 5.66 -5.38 -4.00
CA THR A 180 6.89 -6.18 -3.79
C THR A 180 6.61 -7.44 -3.01
N ASN A 181 7.58 -8.40 -3.08
CA ASN A 181 7.53 -9.68 -2.37
C ASN A 181 8.36 -9.64 -1.08
#